data_d9d6810bdf2f5ec4cf36047410b5b395
#
_entry.id   d9d6810bdf2f5ec4cf36047410b5b395
#
_cell.length_a   1.000
_cell.length_b   1.000
_cell.length_c   1.000
_cell.angle_alpha   90.00
_cell.angle_beta   90.00
_cell.angle_gamma   90.00
#
_symmetry.space_group_name_H-M   'P 1'
#
loop_
_entity.id
_entity.type
_entity.pdbx_description
1 polymer ?
#
loop_
_entity_poly.entity_id
_entity_poly.type
_entity_poly.pdbx_seq_one_letter_code
_entity_poly.pdbx_strand_id
1 'polypeptide(L)'
;MAKTVIVVLDGFGVGAMPDAGDLRPGDLAADTCRHVLDHCRTAFGRPLRLPVLGALGLGLVHPHPDLARRTHLPVAAGRAALGYPGADTFAGHQTMMGADFSRVTVARLADHVDEVTDALTTAGHRVERLDGRPLLVVDGTVLVHDNLEADPGINWNASGRLDDLPFDGPHGILAVARTVRAVAPVARVIAVGGHADGPLRDHVRPGDGGTIGLDTPATGFYRNGGLQVQHLGAELDHTRQLPELAVRAGIPVVLVGKAADILECGAATRRPAVATADVLSHTLEAVRAGGDALVVANVQETDLAGHQQDPERYGRLLEQVDAGLAGLLALLADPGDRLIVTADHGNDPTIGHALHTREYVPVLIHRPGARGVELLPDAHSLADIGATAALSLSLDPEGLAAGTPLRTGRHAA
;
A
#
# COMPACT_ATOMS: atom_id res chain seq x y z
N MET A 1 12.50 27.14 -5.25
CA MET A 1 12.72 25.79 -4.69
C MET A 1 11.36 25.17 -4.52
N ALA A 2 11.20 23.90 -4.84
CA ALA A 2 9.92 23.21 -4.77
C ALA A 2 10.07 21.89 -4.00
N LYS A 3 9.36 21.76 -2.88
CA LYS A 3 9.27 20.50 -2.14
C LYS A 3 7.94 19.85 -2.45
N THR A 4 7.96 18.60 -2.86
CA THR A 4 6.75 17.79 -2.98
C THR A 4 6.80 16.69 -1.93
N VAL A 5 5.85 16.71 -1.02
CA VAL A 5 5.71 15.75 0.07
C VAL A 5 4.43 14.95 -0.14
N ILE A 6 4.56 13.64 -0.26
CA ILE A 6 3.44 12.70 -0.33
C ILE A 6 3.39 11.97 1.01
N VAL A 7 2.27 12.09 1.72
CA VAL A 7 1.99 11.35 2.96
C VAL A 7 0.89 10.35 2.67
N VAL A 8 1.24 9.08 2.75
CA VAL A 8 0.31 7.96 2.57
C VAL A 8 -0.19 7.51 3.94
N LEU A 9 -1.49 7.59 4.15
CA LEU A 9 -2.19 7.02 5.29
C LEU A 9 -2.55 5.58 4.91
N ASP A 10 -1.70 4.63 5.27
CA ASP A 10 -1.81 3.24 4.86
C ASP A 10 -3.19 2.67 5.24
N GLY A 11 -3.92 2.14 4.27
CA GLY A 11 -5.25 1.58 4.48
C GLY A 11 -6.39 2.58 4.70
N PHE A 12 -6.23 3.90 4.42
CA PHE A 12 -7.26 4.91 4.68
C PHE A 12 -8.18 5.14 3.47
N GLY A 13 -9.20 4.28 3.33
CA GLY A 13 -10.23 4.40 2.31
C GLY A 13 -11.32 5.45 2.63
N VAL A 14 -12.03 5.89 1.57
CA VAL A 14 -13.13 6.86 1.62
C VAL A 14 -14.35 6.35 0.85
N GLY A 15 -14.70 5.09 1.08
CA GLY A 15 -15.86 4.40 0.51
C GLY A 15 -15.52 3.43 -0.62
N ALA A 16 -16.26 2.34 -0.67
CA ALA A 16 -16.05 1.24 -1.60
C ALA A 16 -16.03 1.66 -3.06
N MET A 17 -15.12 1.08 -3.84
CA MET A 17 -15.16 1.16 -5.30
C MET A 17 -16.32 0.29 -5.84
N PRO A 18 -16.86 0.61 -7.03
CA PRO A 18 -17.98 -0.14 -7.61
C PRO A 18 -17.71 -1.64 -7.80
N ASP A 19 -16.45 -2.01 -8.00
CA ASP A 19 -15.97 -3.38 -8.21
C ASP A 19 -15.47 -4.08 -6.92
N ALA A 20 -15.64 -3.44 -5.76
CA ALA A 20 -15.23 -4.03 -4.48
C ALA A 20 -15.91 -5.40 -4.21
N GLY A 21 -17.17 -5.53 -4.65
CA GLY A 21 -17.93 -6.76 -4.49
C GLY A 21 -17.43 -7.94 -5.33
N ASP A 22 -16.60 -7.72 -6.34
CA ASP A 22 -16.02 -8.78 -7.18
C ASP A 22 -15.02 -9.63 -6.38
N LEU A 23 -14.33 -9.03 -5.40
CA LEU A 23 -13.47 -9.74 -4.48
C LEU A 23 -14.26 -10.38 -3.33
N ARG A 24 -15.04 -9.57 -2.64
CA ARG A 24 -15.90 -9.97 -1.52
C ARG A 24 -17.18 -9.14 -1.54
N PRO A 25 -18.36 -9.76 -1.73
CA PRO A 25 -19.64 -9.03 -1.77
C PRO A 25 -19.88 -8.12 -0.55
N GLY A 26 -19.37 -8.50 0.63
CA GLY A 26 -19.47 -7.68 1.85
C GLY A 26 -18.71 -6.35 1.77
N ASP A 27 -17.67 -6.27 0.97
CA ASP A 27 -16.82 -5.07 0.84
C ASP A 27 -17.51 -3.90 0.13
N LEU A 28 -18.66 -4.13 -0.50
CA LEU A 28 -19.52 -3.04 -0.99
C LEU A 28 -20.00 -2.09 0.12
N ALA A 29 -19.96 -2.54 1.38
CA ALA A 29 -20.27 -1.74 2.54
C ALA A 29 -19.05 -1.04 3.15
N ALA A 30 -17.85 -1.28 2.64
CA ALA A 30 -16.61 -0.72 3.21
C ALA A 30 -16.57 0.81 3.07
N ASP A 31 -16.24 1.47 4.17
CA ASP A 31 -16.04 2.91 4.25
C ASP A 31 -15.17 3.21 5.47
N THR A 32 -13.87 2.97 5.32
CA THR A 32 -12.89 3.09 6.41
C THR A 32 -13.01 4.44 7.14
N CYS A 33 -13.05 5.54 6.39
CA CYS A 33 -13.14 6.87 6.98
C CYS A 33 -14.41 7.04 7.81
N ARG A 34 -15.58 6.75 7.25
CA ARG A 34 -16.88 6.90 7.93
C ARG A 34 -16.97 6.02 9.17
N HIS A 35 -16.62 4.75 9.01
CA HIS A 35 -16.79 3.77 10.08
C HIS A 35 -15.86 4.07 11.27
N VAL A 36 -14.63 4.49 11.02
CA VAL A 36 -13.70 4.94 12.08
C VAL A 36 -14.24 6.19 12.78
N LEU A 37 -14.74 7.19 12.03
CA LEU A 37 -15.30 8.41 12.61
C LEU A 37 -16.54 8.12 13.49
N ASP A 38 -17.49 7.34 12.98
CA ASP A 38 -18.73 7.00 13.70
C ASP A 38 -18.44 6.15 14.95
N HIS A 39 -17.56 5.14 14.82
CA HIS A 39 -17.17 4.31 15.97
C HIS A 39 -16.50 5.14 17.05
N CYS A 40 -15.48 5.93 16.69
CA CYS A 40 -14.74 6.75 17.65
C CYS A 40 -15.58 7.83 18.29
N ARG A 41 -16.54 8.42 17.57
CA ARG A 41 -17.49 9.36 18.17
C ARG A 41 -18.24 8.70 19.33
N THR A 42 -18.70 7.46 19.13
CA THR A 42 -19.42 6.71 20.14
C THR A 42 -18.50 6.27 21.28
N ALA A 43 -17.37 5.67 20.97
CA ALA A 43 -16.44 5.10 21.94
C ALA A 43 -15.76 6.19 22.80
N PHE A 44 -15.42 7.33 22.22
CA PHE A 44 -14.74 8.42 22.93
C PHE A 44 -15.72 9.47 23.51
N GLY A 45 -17.02 9.38 23.18
CA GLY A 45 -18.01 10.39 23.55
C GLY A 45 -17.77 11.78 22.92
N ARG A 46 -16.93 11.85 21.89
CA ARG A 46 -16.58 13.06 21.15
C ARG A 46 -16.14 12.74 19.72
N PRO A 47 -16.23 13.71 18.79
CA PRO A 47 -15.60 13.59 17.47
C PRO A 47 -14.08 13.41 17.58
N LEU A 48 -13.47 12.79 16.55
CA LEU A 48 -12.01 12.84 16.36
C LEU A 48 -11.56 14.27 16.08
N ARG A 49 -10.38 14.62 16.57
CA ARG A 49 -9.76 15.94 16.36
C ARG A 49 -8.92 15.93 15.10
N LEU A 50 -9.54 16.23 13.95
CA LEU A 50 -8.91 16.22 12.63
C LEU A 50 -8.98 17.61 11.96
N PRO A 51 -8.52 18.70 12.62
CA PRO A 51 -8.63 20.04 12.06
C PRO A 51 -7.80 20.22 10.77
N VAL A 52 -6.65 19.56 10.65
CA VAL A 52 -5.75 19.69 9.49
C VAL A 52 -6.27 18.89 8.31
N LEU A 53 -6.65 17.64 8.50
CA LEU A 53 -7.30 16.83 7.45
C LEU A 53 -8.59 17.50 6.96
N GLY A 54 -9.39 18.06 7.88
CA GLY A 54 -10.55 18.86 7.53
C GLY A 54 -10.19 20.11 6.71
N ALA A 55 -9.14 20.84 7.11
CA ALA A 55 -8.65 22.02 6.38
C ALA A 55 -8.02 21.63 5.03
N LEU A 56 -7.46 20.44 4.87
CA LEU A 56 -6.98 19.91 3.59
C LEU A 56 -8.12 19.46 2.68
N GLY A 57 -9.36 19.42 3.16
CA GLY A 57 -10.54 19.16 2.35
C GLY A 57 -11.12 17.76 2.48
N LEU A 58 -10.75 16.97 3.48
CA LEU A 58 -11.30 15.63 3.67
C LEU A 58 -12.83 15.63 3.73
N GLY A 59 -13.45 16.57 4.44
CA GLY A 59 -14.91 16.69 4.53
C GLY A 59 -15.59 17.23 3.25
N LEU A 60 -14.81 17.70 2.27
CA LEU A 60 -15.30 18.03 0.92
C LEU A 60 -15.36 16.80 0.03
N VAL A 61 -14.37 15.90 0.18
CA VAL A 61 -14.26 14.65 -0.57
C VAL A 61 -15.20 13.60 0.00
N HIS A 62 -15.21 13.49 1.31
CA HIS A 62 -16.01 12.51 2.06
C HIS A 62 -16.86 13.21 3.13
N PRO A 63 -18.08 13.64 2.77
CA PRO A 63 -18.94 14.41 3.69
C PRO A 63 -19.31 13.60 4.95
N HIS A 64 -18.89 14.10 6.11
CA HIS A 64 -19.22 13.53 7.41
C HIS A 64 -19.57 14.66 8.40
N PRO A 65 -20.50 14.45 9.38
CA PRO A 65 -20.85 15.49 10.35
C PRO A 65 -19.70 16.01 11.18
N ASP A 66 -18.67 15.17 11.41
CA ASP A 66 -17.48 15.52 12.21
C ASP A 66 -16.39 16.22 11.42
N LEU A 67 -16.48 16.28 10.10
CA LEU A 67 -15.48 16.87 9.23
C LEU A 67 -15.91 18.26 8.75
N ALA A 68 -14.95 19.18 8.74
CA ALA A 68 -15.18 20.51 8.20
C ALA A 68 -15.50 20.46 6.69
N ARG A 69 -16.62 21.06 6.29
CA ARG A 69 -17.05 21.16 4.89
C ARG A 69 -16.57 22.44 4.20
N ARG A 70 -15.72 23.21 4.85
CA ARG A 70 -15.13 24.45 4.33
C ARG A 70 -13.69 24.53 4.78
N THR A 71 -12.85 25.09 3.92
CA THR A 71 -11.45 25.38 4.24
C THR A 71 -11.07 26.76 3.74
N HIS A 72 -10.10 27.36 4.40
CA HIS A 72 -9.48 28.63 3.99
C HIS A 72 -8.10 28.40 3.35
N LEU A 73 -7.61 27.15 3.38
CA LEU A 73 -6.35 26.81 2.73
C LEU A 73 -6.51 26.71 1.22
N PRO A 74 -5.47 27.06 0.46
CA PRO A 74 -5.43 26.83 -0.98
C PRO A 74 -5.21 25.33 -1.25
N VAL A 75 -6.29 24.60 -1.47
CA VAL A 75 -6.27 23.15 -1.66
C VAL A 75 -6.97 22.72 -2.95
N ALA A 76 -6.53 21.59 -3.49
CA ALA A 76 -7.29 20.78 -4.42
C ALA A 76 -7.64 19.47 -3.73
N ALA A 77 -8.90 19.06 -3.77
CA ALA A 77 -9.38 17.90 -3.05
C ALA A 77 -10.28 17.03 -3.94
N GLY A 78 -10.08 15.73 -3.92
CA GLY A 78 -10.83 14.72 -4.65
C GLY A 78 -10.48 13.34 -4.11
N ARG A 79 -10.86 12.31 -4.84
CA ARG A 79 -10.52 10.92 -4.53
C ARG A 79 -9.97 10.21 -5.75
N ALA A 80 -9.24 9.13 -5.53
CA ALA A 80 -8.69 8.30 -6.58
C ALA A 80 -9.19 6.86 -6.46
N ALA A 81 -9.48 6.24 -7.61
CA ALA A 81 -9.54 4.81 -7.73
C ALA A 81 -8.12 4.22 -7.61
N LEU A 82 -8.01 2.95 -7.25
CA LEU A 82 -6.70 2.32 -7.02
C LEU A 82 -5.89 2.18 -8.33
N GLY A 83 -6.56 1.86 -9.45
CA GLY A 83 -5.89 1.74 -10.76
C GLY A 83 -5.13 0.43 -10.96
N TYR A 84 -5.29 -0.52 -10.03
CA TYR A 84 -4.75 -1.87 -10.11
C TYR A 84 -5.79 -2.87 -9.60
N PRO A 85 -5.67 -4.17 -9.91
CA PRO A 85 -6.56 -5.20 -9.41
C PRO A 85 -6.40 -5.45 -7.91
N GLY A 86 -7.51 -5.65 -7.19
CA GLY A 86 -7.52 -5.96 -5.76
C GLY A 86 -7.27 -4.77 -4.85
N ALA A 87 -6.78 -5.03 -3.65
CA ALA A 87 -6.33 -4.04 -2.67
C ALA A 87 -5.03 -4.53 -2.02
N ASP A 88 -3.90 -3.96 -2.42
CA ASP A 88 -2.57 -4.41 -2.01
C ASP A 88 -1.61 -3.23 -1.84
N THR A 89 -0.91 -3.20 -0.72
CA THR A 89 -0.03 -2.08 -0.37
C THR A 89 1.15 -1.93 -1.35
N PHE A 90 1.75 -3.06 -1.83
CA PHE A 90 2.83 -2.98 -2.81
C PHE A 90 2.31 -2.40 -4.13
N ALA A 91 1.23 -2.98 -4.68
CA ALA A 91 0.62 -2.48 -5.91
C ALA A 91 0.18 -1.02 -5.78
N GLY A 92 -0.41 -0.63 -4.64
CA GLY A 92 -0.82 0.75 -4.36
C GLY A 92 0.35 1.73 -4.42
N HIS A 93 1.43 1.46 -3.70
CA HIS A 93 2.59 2.34 -3.69
C HIS A 93 3.29 2.40 -5.04
N GLN A 94 3.47 1.26 -5.72
CA GLN A 94 4.12 1.23 -7.04
C GLN A 94 3.27 1.97 -8.09
N THR A 95 1.94 1.76 -8.09
CA THR A 95 1.02 2.49 -8.98
C THR A 95 1.08 3.99 -8.67
N MET A 96 1.05 4.38 -7.39
CA MET A 96 1.16 5.79 -6.98
C MET A 96 2.45 6.45 -7.49
N MET A 97 3.54 5.69 -7.57
CA MET A 97 4.80 6.19 -8.14
C MET A 97 4.83 6.14 -9.69
N GLY A 98 3.73 5.80 -10.34
CA GLY A 98 3.61 5.81 -11.80
C GLY A 98 3.95 4.48 -12.47
N ALA A 99 3.98 3.36 -11.75
CA ALA A 99 4.14 2.04 -12.36
C ALA A 99 2.87 1.60 -13.11
N ASP A 100 3.05 0.84 -14.17
CA ASP A 100 1.97 0.21 -14.93
C ASP A 100 1.71 -1.20 -14.39
N PHE A 101 0.57 -1.37 -13.73
CA PHE A 101 0.07 -2.66 -13.23
C PHE A 101 -0.94 -3.33 -14.17
N SER A 102 -1.09 -2.87 -15.41
CA SER A 102 -2.06 -3.42 -16.36
C SER A 102 -1.83 -4.91 -16.70
N ARG A 103 -0.62 -5.41 -16.47
CA ARG A 103 -0.24 -6.82 -16.69
C ARG A 103 -0.37 -7.69 -15.44
N VAL A 104 -0.59 -7.11 -14.29
CA VAL A 104 -0.81 -7.86 -13.04
C VAL A 104 -2.26 -8.28 -12.98
N THR A 105 -2.51 -9.56 -12.71
CA THR A 105 -3.86 -10.11 -12.60
C THR A 105 -4.12 -10.65 -11.21
N VAL A 106 -5.40 -10.73 -10.86
CA VAL A 106 -5.86 -11.55 -9.74
C VAL A 106 -5.97 -12.99 -10.25
N ALA A 107 -5.16 -13.90 -9.70
CA ALA A 107 -5.09 -15.28 -10.15
C ALA A 107 -4.86 -16.23 -8.98
N ARG A 108 -5.68 -17.27 -8.86
CA ARG A 108 -5.46 -18.36 -7.91
C ARG A 108 -4.33 -19.25 -8.42
N LEU A 109 -3.57 -19.82 -7.50
CA LEU A 109 -2.56 -20.82 -7.87
C LEU A 109 -3.21 -22.01 -8.62
N ALA A 110 -4.44 -22.36 -8.27
CA ALA A 110 -5.21 -23.42 -8.93
C ALA A 110 -5.28 -23.29 -10.46
N ASP A 111 -5.36 -22.05 -10.96
CA ASP A 111 -5.51 -21.76 -12.38
C ASP A 111 -4.17 -21.81 -13.14
N HIS A 112 -3.03 -21.81 -12.40
CA HIS A 112 -1.66 -21.78 -12.93
C HIS A 112 -0.77 -22.90 -12.39
N VAL A 113 -1.34 -23.88 -11.68
CA VAL A 113 -0.57 -24.90 -10.97
C VAL A 113 0.32 -25.74 -11.89
N ASP A 114 -0.09 -26.00 -13.12
CA ASP A 114 0.72 -26.77 -14.07
C ASP A 114 1.91 -25.94 -14.58
N GLU A 115 1.71 -24.66 -14.89
CA GLU A 115 2.78 -23.75 -15.32
C GLU A 115 3.85 -23.58 -14.21
N VAL A 116 3.42 -23.42 -12.97
CA VAL A 116 4.32 -23.32 -11.81
C VAL A 116 5.07 -24.66 -11.59
N THR A 117 4.37 -25.80 -11.76
CA THR A 117 5.00 -27.13 -11.65
C THR A 117 6.09 -27.31 -12.70
N ASP A 118 5.82 -26.94 -13.95
CA ASP A 118 6.77 -27.04 -15.05
C ASP A 118 8.00 -26.14 -14.81
N ALA A 119 7.79 -24.91 -14.34
CA ALA A 119 8.89 -24.00 -14.02
C ALA A 119 9.79 -24.54 -12.91
N LEU A 120 9.21 -25.03 -11.82
CA LEU A 120 9.94 -25.61 -10.70
C LEU A 120 10.68 -26.90 -11.10
N THR A 121 10.03 -27.77 -11.90
CA THR A 121 10.64 -29.00 -12.39
C THR A 121 11.81 -28.72 -13.34
N THR A 122 11.65 -27.70 -14.21
CA THR A 122 12.74 -27.24 -15.10
C THR A 122 13.91 -26.68 -14.32
N ALA A 123 13.66 -26.04 -13.18
CA ALA A 123 14.69 -25.57 -12.26
C ALA A 123 15.37 -26.71 -11.44
N GLY A 124 14.90 -27.95 -11.60
CA GLY A 124 15.49 -29.15 -10.97
C GLY A 124 14.84 -29.56 -9.65
N HIS A 125 13.71 -28.96 -9.27
CA HIS A 125 12.97 -29.31 -8.06
C HIS A 125 12.06 -30.54 -8.29
N ARG A 126 11.88 -31.36 -7.23
CA ARG A 126 10.83 -32.36 -7.19
C ARG A 126 9.53 -31.71 -6.72
N VAL A 127 8.47 -31.80 -7.51
CA VAL A 127 7.20 -31.14 -7.24
C VAL A 127 6.07 -32.16 -7.15
N GLU A 128 5.26 -32.06 -6.12
CA GLU A 128 4.07 -32.89 -5.90
C GLU A 128 2.88 -32.03 -5.52
N ARG A 129 1.66 -32.42 -5.91
CA ARG A 129 0.45 -31.79 -5.39
C ARG A 129 0.11 -32.36 -4.02
N LEU A 130 -0.16 -31.52 -3.03
CA LEU A 130 -0.55 -31.97 -1.69
C LEU A 130 -1.96 -32.58 -1.73
N ASP A 131 -2.05 -33.90 -1.54
CA ASP A 131 -3.31 -34.67 -1.55
C ASP A 131 -4.20 -34.38 -2.78
N GLY A 132 -3.59 -34.14 -3.95
CA GLY A 132 -4.28 -33.80 -5.19
C GLY A 132 -4.88 -32.38 -5.25
N ARG A 133 -4.66 -31.56 -4.22
CA ARG A 133 -5.11 -30.16 -4.19
C ARG A 133 -4.24 -29.29 -5.08
N PRO A 134 -4.71 -28.09 -5.51
CA PRO A 134 -3.91 -27.12 -6.27
C PRO A 134 -2.96 -26.33 -5.37
N LEU A 135 -2.15 -27.04 -4.59
CA LEU A 135 -1.09 -26.56 -3.71
C LEU A 135 0.09 -27.48 -3.89
N LEU A 136 1.30 -26.92 -4.04
CA LEU A 136 2.49 -27.70 -4.38
C LEU A 136 3.38 -27.92 -3.16
N VAL A 137 3.95 -29.12 -3.09
CA VAL A 137 5.05 -29.48 -2.19
C VAL A 137 6.31 -29.59 -3.01
N VAL A 138 7.28 -28.73 -2.74
CA VAL A 138 8.56 -28.66 -3.44
C VAL A 138 9.64 -29.26 -2.55
N ASP A 139 10.37 -30.25 -3.08
CA ASP A 139 11.43 -31.03 -2.41
C ASP A 139 11.01 -31.63 -1.06
N GLY A 140 9.69 -31.80 -0.85
CA GLY A 140 9.12 -32.35 0.37
C GLY A 140 9.04 -31.37 1.56
N THR A 141 9.51 -30.13 1.43
CA THR A 141 9.72 -29.17 2.54
C THR A 141 9.10 -27.79 2.32
N VAL A 142 9.01 -27.31 1.09
CA VAL A 142 8.41 -25.99 0.79
C VAL A 142 7.02 -26.15 0.24
N LEU A 143 6.05 -25.42 0.78
CA LEU A 143 4.69 -25.32 0.23
C LEU A 143 4.58 -24.09 -0.64
N VAL A 144 4.11 -24.26 -1.89
CA VAL A 144 3.68 -23.15 -2.76
C VAL A 144 2.16 -23.12 -2.80
N HIS A 145 1.58 -21.98 -2.44
CA HIS A 145 0.16 -21.88 -2.15
C HIS A 145 -0.38 -20.45 -2.32
N ASP A 146 -1.70 -20.27 -2.39
CA ASP A 146 -2.32 -18.95 -2.30
C ASP A 146 -2.05 -18.31 -0.95
N ASN A 147 -1.83 -16.99 -0.93
CA ASN A 147 -1.78 -16.24 0.32
C ASN A 147 -3.20 -16.10 0.88
N LEU A 148 -3.40 -16.49 2.15
CA LEU A 148 -4.70 -16.40 2.84
C LEU A 148 -4.83 -15.17 3.76
N GLU A 149 -3.77 -14.36 3.87
CA GLU A 149 -3.72 -13.16 4.70
C GLU A 149 -3.90 -11.87 3.87
N ALA A 150 -3.90 -11.99 2.54
CA ALA A 150 -4.18 -10.93 1.59
C ALA A 150 -5.47 -11.24 0.81
N ASP A 151 -5.87 -10.32 -0.05
CA ASP A 151 -7.01 -10.53 -0.95
C ASP A 151 -6.81 -11.78 -1.83
N PRO A 152 -7.90 -12.53 -2.08
CA PRO A 152 -7.83 -13.74 -2.87
C PRO A 152 -7.20 -13.51 -4.25
N GLY A 153 -6.16 -14.29 -4.57
CA GLY A 153 -5.52 -14.27 -5.88
C GLY A 153 -4.59 -13.09 -6.15
N ILE A 154 -4.27 -12.25 -5.17
CA ILE A 154 -3.33 -11.14 -5.35
C ILE A 154 -1.88 -11.59 -5.14
N ASN A 155 -1.67 -12.49 -4.19
CA ASN A 155 -0.35 -12.95 -3.80
C ASN A 155 -0.31 -14.47 -3.68
N TRP A 156 0.83 -15.08 -4.03
CA TRP A 156 1.15 -16.47 -3.71
C TRP A 156 2.30 -16.54 -2.72
N ASN A 157 2.37 -17.61 -1.92
CA ASN A 157 3.44 -17.83 -0.97
C ASN A 157 4.28 -19.06 -1.33
N ALA A 158 5.58 -18.98 -1.02
CA ALA A 158 6.44 -20.13 -0.86
C ALA A 158 6.85 -20.20 0.63
N SER A 159 6.32 -21.16 1.36
CA SER A 159 6.45 -21.26 2.82
C SER A 159 7.24 -22.53 3.22
N GLY A 160 8.21 -22.39 4.11
CA GLY A 160 9.01 -23.50 4.60
C GLY A 160 9.39 -23.38 6.07
N ARG A 161 9.67 -24.52 6.72
CA ARG A 161 10.16 -24.54 8.10
C ARG A 161 11.67 -24.34 8.10
N LEU A 162 12.15 -23.38 8.90
CA LEU A 162 13.60 -23.15 9.07
C LEU A 162 14.31 -24.30 9.79
N ASP A 163 13.54 -25.20 10.40
CA ASP A 163 14.06 -26.45 10.99
C ASP A 163 14.44 -27.48 9.91
N ASP A 164 13.85 -27.42 8.72
CA ASP A 164 14.01 -28.40 7.65
C ASP A 164 14.97 -27.93 6.54
N LEU A 165 15.01 -26.60 6.27
CA LEU A 165 15.84 -26.01 5.23
C LEU A 165 16.15 -24.54 5.52
N PRO A 166 17.26 -23.99 4.97
CA PRO A 166 17.58 -22.57 5.12
C PRO A 166 16.59 -21.68 4.36
N PHE A 167 16.45 -20.43 4.78
CA PHE A 167 15.70 -19.43 4.04
C PHE A 167 16.39 -19.05 2.73
N ASP A 168 17.70 -18.75 2.81
CA ASP A 168 18.56 -18.35 1.70
C ASP A 168 19.31 -19.52 1.08
N GLY A 169 19.98 -19.25 -0.05
CA GLY A 169 20.83 -20.20 -0.75
C GLY A 169 20.11 -20.92 -1.90
N PRO A 170 20.84 -21.75 -2.66
CA PRO A 170 20.32 -22.34 -3.91
C PRO A 170 19.21 -23.36 -3.70
N HIS A 171 19.07 -23.90 -2.50
CA HIS A 171 18.04 -24.87 -2.13
C HIS A 171 17.13 -24.34 -1.00
N GLY A 172 17.19 -23.02 -0.74
CA GLY A 172 16.38 -22.38 0.30
C GLY A 172 14.98 -22.00 -0.19
N ILE A 173 14.15 -21.57 0.75
CA ILE A 173 12.77 -21.14 0.50
C ILE A 173 12.74 -20.03 -0.55
N LEU A 174 13.66 -19.08 -0.44
CA LEU A 174 13.75 -17.93 -1.35
C LEU A 174 14.08 -18.32 -2.80
N ALA A 175 14.85 -19.38 -3.02
CA ALA A 175 15.14 -19.88 -4.37
C ALA A 175 13.88 -20.43 -5.04
N VAL A 176 13.07 -21.21 -4.29
CA VAL A 176 11.76 -21.69 -4.75
C VAL A 176 10.84 -20.50 -5.08
N ALA A 177 10.75 -19.52 -4.18
CA ALA A 177 9.92 -18.34 -4.38
C ALA A 177 10.32 -17.55 -5.65
N ARG A 178 11.62 -17.42 -5.94
CA ARG A 178 12.11 -16.76 -7.15
C ARG A 178 11.73 -17.51 -8.43
N THR A 179 11.78 -18.82 -8.41
CA THR A 179 11.34 -19.64 -9.55
C THR A 179 9.85 -19.48 -9.79
N VAL A 180 9.03 -19.49 -8.73
CA VAL A 180 7.59 -19.22 -8.83
C VAL A 180 7.34 -17.82 -9.34
N ARG A 181 8.07 -16.79 -8.84
CA ARG A 181 7.93 -15.39 -9.28
C ARG A 181 8.09 -15.21 -10.79
N ALA A 182 9.02 -15.95 -11.39
CA ALA A 182 9.32 -15.83 -12.82
C ALA A 182 8.13 -16.15 -13.74
N VAL A 183 7.15 -16.92 -13.26
CA VAL A 183 5.95 -17.32 -14.04
C VAL A 183 4.65 -16.82 -13.43
N ALA A 184 4.66 -16.34 -12.19
CA ALA A 184 3.44 -15.93 -11.49
C ALA A 184 2.89 -14.61 -12.07
N PRO A 185 1.59 -14.53 -12.46
CA PRO A 185 0.97 -13.31 -12.97
C PRO A 185 0.53 -12.34 -11.88
N VAL A 186 0.61 -12.76 -10.61
CA VAL A 186 0.14 -12.00 -9.44
C VAL A 186 1.09 -10.88 -9.03
N ALA A 187 0.61 -9.94 -8.24
CA ALA A 187 1.38 -8.77 -7.78
C ALA A 187 2.66 -9.15 -7.04
N ARG A 188 2.59 -10.19 -6.17
CA ARG A 188 3.73 -10.65 -5.38
C ARG A 188 3.78 -12.16 -5.21
N VAL A 189 4.99 -12.69 -5.11
CA VAL A 189 5.27 -13.99 -4.49
C VAL A 189 6.03 -13.72 -3.19
N ILE A 190 5.57 -14.30 -2.08
CA ILE A 190 6.14 -14.05 -0.75
C ILE A 190 6.85 -15.31 -0.27
N ALA A 191 8.17 -15.21 -0.06
CA ALA A 191 8.92 -16.25 0.64
C ALA A 191 8.69 -16.09 2.14
N VAL A 192 8.29 -17.15 2.82
CA VAL A 192 8.04 -17.15 4.27
C VAL A 192 8.75 -18.32 4.91
N GLY A 193 9.65 -18.04 5.86
CA GLY A 193 10.36 -19.05 6.66
C GLY A 193 10.15 -18.83 8.15
N GLY A 194 9.87 -19.88 8.90
CA GLY A 194 9.69 -19.78 10.35
C GLY A 194 9.80 -21.13 11.07
N HIS A 195 9.82 -21.08 12.40
CA HIS A 195 9.75 -22.27 13.25
C HIS A 195 8.28 -22.62 13.50
N ALA A 196 7.84 -23.79 13.05
CA ALA A 196 6.44 -24.20 13.12
C ALA A 196 6.20 -25.23 14.26
N ASP A 197 4.98 -25.22 14.79
CA ASP A 197 4.49 -26.15 15.83
C ASP A 197 4.16 -27.56 15.29
N GLY A 198 4.63 -27.91 14.09
CA GLY A 198 4.38 -29.20 13.45
C GLY A 198 4.57 -29.14 11.94
N PRO A 199 4.15 -30.18 11.21
CA PRO A 199 4.22 -30.21 9.76
C PRO A 199 3.32 -29.13 9.16
N LEU A 200 3.82 -28.35 8.18
CA LEU A 200 3.04 -27.27 7.55
C LEU A 200 1.74 -27.76 6.90
N ARG A 201 1.74 -29.01 6.39
CA ARG A 201 0.55 -29.60 5.75
C ARG A 201 -0.67 -29.68 6.67
N ASP A 202 -0.46 -29.75 7.98
CA ASP A 202 -1.53 -29.86 8.97
C ASP A 202 -2.25 -28.50 9.19
N HIS A 203 -1.66 -27.41 8.71
CA HIS A 203 -2.18 -26.07 8.78
C HIS A 203 -2.74 -25.55 7.44
N VAL A 204 -2.86 -26.42 6.42
CA VAL A 204 -3.43 -26.05 5.12
C VAL A 204 -4.95 -26.02 5.20
N ARG A 205 -5.55 -24.90 4.79
CA ARG A 205 -7.00 -24.72 4.75
C ARG A 205 -7.48 -24.04 3.47
N PRO A 206 -8.77 -24.17 3.12
CA PRO A 206 -9.38 -23.31 2.12
C PRO A 206 -9.48 -21.86 2.64
N GLY A 207 -9.39 -20.90 1.72
CA GLY A 207 -9.63 -19.49 1.92
C GLY A 207 -10.80 -19.00 1.07
N ASP A 208 -10.99 -17.69 1.05
CA ASP A 208 -12.02 -17.04 0.27
C ASP A 208 -11.76 -17.16 -1.25
N GLY A 209 -12.81 -17.00 -2.07
CA GLY A 209 -12.67 -16.99 -3.52
C GLY A 209 -12.14 -18.30 -4.15
N GLY A 210 -12.16 -19.41 -3.39
CA GLY A 210 -11.66 -20.71 -3.86
C GLY A 210 -10.13 -20.86 -3.78
N THR A 211 -9.46 -20.00 -3.03
CA THR A 211 -8.03 -20.12 -2.70
C THR A 211 -7.77 -21.29 -1.74
N ILE A 212 -6.56 -21.83 -1.75
CA ILE A 212 -6.08 -22.83 -0.79
C ILE A 212 -4.67 -22.44 -0.37
N GLY A 213 -4.46 -22.36 0.94
CA GLY A 213 -3.17 -21.94 1.45
C GLY A 213 -2.89 -22.38 2.89
N LEU A 214 -1.75 -21.91 3.38
CA LEU A 214 -1.31 -22.12 4.75
C LEU A 214 -1.97 -21.07 5.65
N ASP A 215 -2.52 -21.53 6.78
CA ASP A 215 -2.89 -20.64 7.90
C ASP A 215 -1.62 -20.25 8.65
N THR A 216 -0.91 -19.24 8.14
CA THR A 216 0.39 -18.84 8.68
C THR A 216 0.33 -18.50 10.18
N PRO A 217 -0.68 -17.77 10.69
CA PRO A 217 -0.81 -17.57 12.14
C PRO A 217 -0.92 -18.85 12.96
N ALA A 218 -1.61 -19.87 12.43
CA ALA A 218 -1.80 -21.14 13.12
C ALA A 218 -0.52 -21.99 13.17
N THR A 219 0.43 -21.80 12.26
CA THR A 219 1.68 -22.57 12.22
C THR A 219 2.61 -22.32 13.40
N GLY A 220 2.48 -21.20 14.09
CA GLY A 220 3.45 -20.75 15.09
C GLY A 220 4.53 -19.81 14.55
N PHE A 221 4.64 -19.59 13.26
CA PHE A 221 5.67 -18.73 12.63
C PHE A 221 5.82 -17.37 13.29
N TYR A 222 4.71 -16.72 13.66
CA TYR A 222 4.72 -15.41 14.31
C TYR A 222 5.05 -15.42 15.80
N ARG A 223 5.02 -16.61 16.45
CA ARG A 223 5.23 -16.75 17.90
C ARG A 223 6.59 -17.34 18.27
N ASN A 224 7.11 -18.24 17.42
CA ASN A 224 8.25 -19.07 17.77
C ASN A 224 9.61 -18.41 17.49
N GLY A 225 9.60 -17.16 16.99
CA GLY A 225 10.79 -16.41 16.61
C GLY A 225 11.41 -16.87 15.29
N GLY A 226 12.46 -16.17 14.86
CA GLY A 226 13.20 -16.50 13.64
C GLY A 226 12.43 -16.27 12.32
N LEU A 227 11.24 -15.66 12.33
CA LEU A 227 10.48 -15.39 11.12
C LEU A 227 11.33 -14.62 10.10
N GLN A 228 11.41 -15.15 8.89
CA GLN A 228 12.03 -14.51 7.74
C GLN A 228 10.98 -14.38 6.63
N VAL A 229 10.82 -13.18 6.09
CA VAL A 229 9.87 -12.88 5.04
C VAL A 229 10.56 -12.04 3.97
N GLN A 230 10.38 -12.42 2.70
CA GLN A 230 10.78 -11.58 1.58
C GLN A 230 9.69 -11.50 0.54
N HIS A 231 9.31 -10.27 0.20
CA HIS A 231 8.37 -9.97 -0.86
C HIS A 231 9.08 -9.88 -2.21
N LEU A 232 8.68 -10.72 -3.16
CA LEU A 232 9.13 -10.69 -4.54
C LEU A 232 7.99 -10.08 -5.38
N GLY A 233 8.10 -8.80 -5.69
CA GLY A 233 7.14 -8.07 -6.52
C GLY A 233 7.16 -8.51 -7.97
N ALA A 234 6.11 -8.18 -8.73
CA ALA A 234 6.13 -8.24 -10.18
C ALA A 234 7.28 -7.38 -10.72
N GLU A 235 7.87 -7.79 -11.84
CA GLU A 235 8.91 -6.99 -12.49
C GLU A 235 8.30 -5.68 -12.99
N LEU A 236 8.83 -4.58 -12.48
CA LEU A 236 8.42 -3.22 -12.81
C LEU A 236 9.64 -2.45 -13.34
N ASP A 237 9.40 -1.61 -14.33
CA ASP A 237 10.42 -0.66 -14.78
C ASP A 237 10.51 0.52 -13.79
N HIS A 238 11.29 0.35 -12.73
CA HIS A 238 11.51 1.39 -11.71
C HIS A 238 12.11 2.67 -12.28
N THR A 239 12.83 2.58 -13.44
CA THR A 239 13.39 3.78 -14.10
C THR A 239 12.31 4.73 -14.61
N ARG A 240 11.09 4.26 -14.76
CA ARG A 240 9.90 5.02 -15.15
C ARG A 240 8.96 5.32 -13.98
N GLN A 241 9.51 5.41 -12.77
CA GLN A 241 8.77 5.80 -11.58
C GLN A 241 9.24 7.17 -11.05
N LEU A 242 8.37 7.86 -10.32
CA LEU A 242 8.60 9.21 -9.81
C LEU A 242 9.93 9.37 -9.03
N PRO A 243 10.32 8.46 -8.12
CA PRO A 243 11.59 8.59 -7.39
C PRO A 243 12.80 8.62 -8.33
N GLU A 244 12.86 7.73 -9.30
CA GLU A 244 13.98 7.66 -10.27
C GLU A 244 13.96 8.85 -11.24
N LEU A 245 12.78 9.33 -11.65
CA LEU A 245 12.66 10.55 -12.45
C LEU A 245 13.22 11.76 -11.68
N ALA A 246 12.88 11.89 -10.39
CA ALA A 246 13.36 12.96 -9.53
C ALA A 246 14.89 12.91 -9.39
N VAL A 247 15.47 11.75 -9.11
CA VAL A 247 16.91 11.57 -8.99
C VAL A 247 17.63 11.94 -10.29
N ARG A 248 17.13 11.49 -11.45
CA ARG A 248 17.74 11.85 -12.76
C ARG A 248 17.69 13.35 -13.05
N ALA A 249 16.71 14.05 -12.50
CA ALA A 249 16.63 15.52 -12.58
C ALA A 249 17.47 16.24 -11.52
N GLY A 250 18.21 15.52 -10.69
CA GLY A 250 19.01 16.09 -9.62
C GLY A 250 18.23 16.52 -8.38
N ILE A 251 16.98 16.05 -8.24
CA ILE A 251 16.13 16.34 -7.08
C ILE A 251 16.37 15.25 -6.03
N PRO A 252 16.77 15.60 -4.79
CA PRO A 252 16.92 14.66 -3.70
C PRO A 252 15.60 13.94 -3.39
N VAL A 253 15.69 12.62 -3.15
CA VAL A 253 14.56 11.78 -2.78
C VAL A 253 14.75 11.24 -1.38
N VAL A 254 13.73 11.36 -0.53
CA VAL A 254 13.69 10.79 0.82
C VAL A 254 12.46 9.89 0.93
N LEU A 255 12.70 8.61 1.23
CA LEU A 255 11.66 7.61 1.47
C LEU A 255 11.58 7.32 2.96
N VAL A 256 10.37 7.41 3.54
CA VAL A 256 10.15 7.33 4.99
C VAL A 256 9.10 6.26 5.31
N GLY A 257 9.31 5.52 6.40
CA GLY A 257 8.43 4.45 6.82
C GLY A 257 8.41 3.28 5.83
N LYS A 258 7.27 2.64 5.62
CA LYS A 258 7.08 1.52 4.68
C LYS A 258 7.52 1.89 3.24
N ALA A 259 7.39 3.15 2.82
CA ALA A 259 7.88 3.60 1.51
C ALA A 259 9.39 3.37 1.34
N ALA A 260 10.17 3.43 2.41
CA ALA A 260 11.60 3.14 2.40
C ALA A 260 11.90 1.65 2.15
N ASP A 261 10.97 0.76 2.42
CA ASP A 261 11.14 -0.69 2.28
C ASP A 261 10.68 -1.19 0.92
N ILE A 262 9.60 -0.61 0.36
CA ILE A 262 8.93 -1.17 -0.82
C ILE A 262 9.17 -0.41 -2.12
N LEU A 263 9.68 0.84 -2.08
CA LEU A 263 9.98 1.60 -3.29
C LEU A 263 11.45 1.45 -3.66
N GLU A 264 11.70 1.09 -4.92
CA GLU A 264 13.05 1.00 -5.46
C GLU A 264 13.53 2.37 -5.95
N CYS A 265 14.65 2.82 -5.38
CA CYS A 265 15.39 3.99 -5.84
C CYS A 265 16.78 3.97 -5.19
N GLY A 266 17.80 3.68 -5.97
CA GLY A 266 19.15 3.45 -5.44
C GLY A 266 19.82 4.68 -4.82
N ALA A 267 19.46 5.89 -5.27
CA ALA A 267 19.99 7.14 -4.76
C ALA A 267 19.12 7.82 -3.69
N ALA A 268 17.99 7.20 -3.30
CA ALA A 268 17.13 7.75 -2.28
C ALA A 268 17.74 7.62 -0.87
N THR A 269 17.58 8.65 -0.05
CA THR A 269 17.78 8.55 1.39
C THR A 269 16.62 7.76 2.01
N ARG A 270 16.92 6.63 2.65
CA ARG A 270 15.92 5.76 3.28
C ARG A 270 15.89 5.98 4.78
N ARG A 271 14.68 6.12 5.32
CA ARG A 271 14.40 6.26 6.76
C ARG A 271 13.28 5.32 7.16
N PRO A 272 13.55 4.00 7.28
CA PRO A 272 12.55 3.03 7.68
C PRO A 272 12.07 3.31 9.10
N ALA A 273 10.77 3.21 9.32
CA ALA A 273 10.12 3.37 10.62
C ALA A 273 8.71 2.76 10.56
N VAL A 274 8.23 2.23 11.68
CA VAL A 274 6.87 1.71 11.82
C VAL A 274 6.02 2.66 12.66
N ALA A 275 6.55 3.13 13.79
CA ALA A 275 5.82 4.01 14.69
C ALA A 275 5.48 5.34 14.00
N THR A 276 4.22 5.72 14.06
CA THR A 276 3.69 6.97 13.45
C THR A 276 4.47 8.21 13.88
N ALA A 277 4.87 8.28 15.15
CA ALA A 277 5.68 9.40 15.67
C ALA A 277 7.02 9.54 14.95
N ASP A 278 7.70 8.40 14.70
CA ASP A 278 9.01 8.37 14.05
C ASP A 278 8.88 8.72 12.56
N VAL A 279 7.86 8.18 11.88
CA VAL A 279 7.55 8.52 10.48
C VAL A 279 7.33 10.03 10.33
N LEU A 280 6.51 10.63 11.19
CA LEU A 280 6.24 12.07 11.17
C LEU A 280 7.50 12.89 11.48
N SER A 281 8.31 12.48 12.47
CA SER A 281 9.57 13.14 12.81
C SER A 281 10.55 13.12 11.63
N HIS A 282 10.79 11.95 11.04
CA HIS A 282 11.67 11.79 9.88
C HIS A 282 11.20 12.59 8.67
N THR A 283 9.88 12.66 8.46
CA THR A 283 9.29 13.47 7.38
C THR A 283 9.53 14.96 7.60
N LEU A 284 9.28 15.45 8.83
CA LEU A 284 9.54 16.84 9.19
C LEU A 284 11.03 17.21 9.06
N GLU A 285 11.93 16.32 9.47
CA GLU A 285 13.37 16.52 9.32
C GLU A 285 13.79 16.60 7.85
N ALA A 286 13.24 15.71 7.00
CA ALA A 286 13.51 15.74 5.57
C ALA A 286 13.08 17.07 4.93
N VAL A 287 11.91 17.58 5.30
CA VAL A 287 11.42 18.87 4.80
C VAL A 287 12.24 20.05 5.30
N ARG A 288 12.73 20.00 6.57
CA ARG A 288 13.58 21.05 7.16
C ARG A 288 14.98 21.11 6.54
N ALA A 289 15.47 20.04 5.96
CA ALA A 289 16.82 20.02 5.36
C ALA A 289 17.01 21.06 4.25
N GLY A 290 15.92 21.61 3.72
CA GLY A 290 15.94 22.69 2.72
C GLY A 290 16.21 22.19 1.29
N GLY A 291 16.09 23.11 0.31
CA GLY A 291 16.28 22.77 -1.10
C GLY A 291 15.03 22.15 -1.75
N ASP A 292 15.19 21.79 -3.03
CA ASP A 292 14.20 20.99 -3.74
C ASP A 292 14.24 19.56 -3.21
N ALA A 293 13.08 18.92 -3.07
CA ALA A 293 13.02 17.53 -2.60
C ALA A 293 11.71 16.85 -2.98
N LEU A 294 11.79 15.54 -3.24
CA LEU A 294 10.67 14.62 -3.18
C LEU A 294 10.74 13.83 -1.86
N VAL A 295 9.71 13.93 -1.04
CA VAL A 295 9.58 13.15 0.20
C VAL A 295 8.35 12.27 0.07
N VAL A 296 8.51 10.96 0.20
CA VAL A 296 7.40 10.00 0.21
C VAL A 296 7.40 9.30 1.57
N ALA A 297 6.36 9.53 2.35
CA ALA A 297 6.21 8.99 3.70
C ALA A 297 4.96 8.11 3.78
N ASN A 298 5.08 6.95 4.42
CA ASN A 298 3.94 6.07 4.67
C ASN A 298 3.75 5.88 6.18
N VAL A 299 2.53 6.13 6.67
CA VAL A 299 2.08 5.88 8.04
C VAL A 299 1.44 4.49 8.10
N GLN A 300 2.24 3.49 8.47
CA GLN A 300 1.84 2.08 8.42
C GLN A 300 0.88 1.68 9.54
N GLU A 301 0.92 2.33 10.71
CA GLU A 301 0.15 1.87 11.87
C GLU A 301 -1.37 1.96 11.68
N THR A 302 -1.86 2.81 10.77
CA THR A 302 -3.29 2.88 10.40
C THR A 302 -3.75 1.57 9.78
N ASP A 303 -2.98 1.00 8.86
CA ASP A 303 -3.22 -0.30 8.26
C ASP A 303 -3.14 -1.43 9.29
N LEU A 304 -2.13 -1.39 10.18
CA LEU A 304 -2.02 -2.36 11.27
C LEU A 304 -3.24 -2.33 12.21
N ALA A 305 -3.82 -1.16 12.45
CA ALA A 305 -5.05 -1.03 13.24
C ALA A 305 -6.26 -1.62 12.47
N GLY A 306 -6.31 -1.44 11.15
CA GLY A 306 -7.29 -2.08 10.29
C GLY A 306 -7.22 -3.61 10.37
N HIS A 307 -6.04 -4.20 10.18
CA HIS A 307 -5.81 -5.64 10.31
C HIS A 307 -6.14 -6.20 11.69
N GLN A 308 -5.99 -5.39 12.74
CA GLN A 308 -6.36 -5.77 14.11
C GLN A 308 -7.84 -5.58 14.42
N GLN A 309 -8.61 -5.01 13.47
CA GLN A 309 -10.01 -4.63 13.67
C GLN A 309 -10.18 -3.74 14.91
N ASP A 310 -9.24 -2.78 15.11
CA ASP A 310 -9.21 -1.83 16.22
C ASP A 310 -9.49 -0.39 15.73
N PRO A 311 -10.77 -0.02 15.56
CA PRO A 311 -11.15 1.31 15.09
C PRO A 311 -10.77 2.43 16.07
N GLU A 312 -10.66 2.14 17.38
CA GLU A 312 -10.24 3.14 18.35
C GLU A 312 -8.74 3.46 18.22
N ARG A 313 -7.90 2.44 18.04
CA ARG A 313 -6.48 2.63 17.74
C ARG A 313 -6.32 3.41 16.44
N TYR A 314 -7.08 3.03 15.41
CA TYR A 314 -7.09 3.72 14.13
C TYR A 314 -7.38 5.22 14.30
N GLY A 315 -8.45 5.56 15.02
CA GLY A 315 -8.83 6.94 15.30
C GLY A 315 -7.77 7.74 16.06
N ARG A 316 -7.11 7.14 17.08
CA ARG A 316 -6.00 7.77 17.80
C ARG A 316 -4.81 8.06 16.89
N LEU A 317 -4.50 7.15 15.97
CA LEU A 317 -3.44 7.33 14.98
C LEU A 317 -3.77 8.46 14.00
N LEU A 318 -5.03 8.57 13.54
CA LEU A 318 -5.46 9.69 12.71
C LEU A 318 -5.32 11.04 13.43
N GLU A 319 -5.65 11.13 14.73
CA GLU A 319 -5.42 12.36 15.52
C GLU A 319 -3.92 12.69 15.63
N GLN A 320 -3.06 11.68 15.77
CA GLN A 320 -1.60 11.87 15.81
C GLN A 320 -1.05 12.34 14.46
N VAL A 321 -1.51 11.75 13.37
CA VAL A 321 -1.15 12.17 12.01
C VAL A 321 -1.60 13.60 11.76
N ASP A 322 -2.84 13.94 12.09
CA ASP A 322 -3.39 15.29 11.92
C ASP A 322 -2.52 16.36 12.59
N ALA A 323 -2.09 16.08 13.82
CA ALA A 323 -1.17 16.95 14.55
C ALA A 323 0.21 17.08 13.86
N GLY A 324 0.74 16.00 13.31
CA GLY A 324 2.00 16.00 12.54
C GLY A 324 1.91 16.79 11.23
N LEU A 325 0.78 16.66 10.52
CA LEU A 325 0.51 17.40 9.29
C LEU A 325 0.51 18.92 9.51
N ALA A 326 0.11 19.40 10.70
CA ALA A 326 0.22 20.82 11.03
C ALA A 326 1.66 21.33 10.94
N GLY A 327 2.63 20.55 11.40
CA GLY A 327 4.05 20.87 11.29
C GLY A 327 4.54 20.92 9.84
N LEU A 328 4.04 20.01 8.98
CA LEU A 328 4.37 20.02 7.55
C LEU A 328 3.79 21.23 6.85
N LEU A 329 2.53 21.58 7.11
CA LEU A 329 1.91 22.79 6.54
C LEU A 329 2.67 24.06 6.89
N ALA A 330 3.21 24.15 8.11
CA ALA A 330 3.99 25.31 8.55
C ALA A 330 5.34 25.43 7.83
N LEU A 331 5.91 24.31 7.38
CA LEU A 331 7.20 24.25 6.68
C LEU A 331 7.06 24.39 5.14
N LEU A 332 5.92 23.99 4.59
CA LEU A 332 5.63 24.00 3.16
C LEU A 332 4.85 25.28 2.81
N ALA A 333 5.55 26.39 2.78
CA ALA A 333 4.96 27.74 2.62
C ALA A 333 5.32 28.40 1.27
N ASP A 334 6.33 27.91 0.57
CA ASP A 334 6.74 28.46 -0.71
C ASP A 334 5.71 28.14 -1.82
N PRO A 335 5.45 29.03 -2.77
CA PRO A 335 4.45 28.79 -3.82
C PRO A 335 4.69 27.54 -4.67
N GLY A 336 5.94 27.06 -4.75
CA GLY A 336 6.31 25.81 -5.42
C GLY A 336 6.04 24.55 -4.60
N ASP A 337 5.90 24.67 -3.28
CA ASP A 337 5.73 23.52 -2.41
C ASP A 337 4.39 22.82 -2.60
N ARG A 338 4.36 21.52 -2.34
CA ARG A 338 3.13 20.72 -2.37
C ARG A 338 3.15 19.72 -1.20
N LEU A 339 2.00 19.63 -0.51
CA LEU A 339 1.70 18.52 0.37
C LEU A 339 0.54 17.74 -0.24
N ILE A 340 0.76 16.46 -0.49
CA ILE A 340 -0.27 15.53 -0.97
C ILE A 340 -0.52 14.52 0.16
N VAL A 341 -1.74 14.45 0.67
CA VAL A 341 -2.17 13.42 1.62
C VAL A 341 -3.12 12.49 0.89
N THR A 342 -2.83 11.20 0.94
CA THR A 342 -3.56 10.15 0.25
C THR A 342 -3.46 8.82 1.00
N ALA A 343 -3.92 7.73 0.39
CA ALA A 343 -3.74 6.36 0.84
C ALA A 343 -3.41 5.45 -0.34
N ASP A 344 -3.09 4.20 -0.08
CA ASP A 344 -2.75 3.19 -1.08
C ASP A 344 -3.88 2.19 -1.33
N HIS A 345 -4.76 1.98 -0.35
CA HIS A 345 -6.00 1.18 -0.38
C HIS A 345 -6.88 1.53 0.84
N GLY A 346 -7.98 0.81 1.05
CA GLY A 346 -8.78 0.81 2.27
C GLY A 346 -8.41 -0.35 3.20
N ASN A 347 -8.72 -0.20 4.49
CA ASN A 347 -8.66 -1.30 5.47
C ASN A 347 -9.66 -1.00 6.59
N ASP A 348 -10.94 -1.31 6.35
CA ASP A 348 -12.03 -0.97 7.25
C ASP A 348 -12.03 -1.87 8.50
N PRO A 349 -11.72 -1.33 9.70
CA PRO A 349 -11.60 -2.14 10.91
C PRO A 349 -12.94 -2.67 11.43
N THR A 350 -14.06 -2.34 10.80
CA THR A 350 -15.41 -2.71 11.27
C THR A 350 -16.14 -3.63 10.32
N ILE A 351 -15.56 -3.96 9.15
CA ILE A 351 -16.22 -4.73 8.10
C ILE A 351 -16.37 -6.24 8.44
N GLY A 352 -15.73 -6.71 9.51
CA GLY A 352 -15.82 -8.09 9.98
C GLY A 352 -14.72 -9.05 9.51
N HIS A 353 -13.71 -8.55 8.84
CA HIS A 353 -12.48 -9.28 8.50
C HIS A 353 -11.25 -8.38 8.57
N ALA A 354 -10.07 -8.99 8.62
CA ALA A 354 -8.79 -8.30 8.77
C ALA A 354 -8.07 -8.05 7.43
N LEU A 355 -8.76 -8.13 6.30
CA LEU A 355 -8.17 -7.97 4.97
C LEU A 355 -8.36 -6.53 4.48
N HIS A 356 -7.50 -6.11 3.54
CA HIS A 356 -7.67 -4.82 2.87
C HIS A 356 -9.01 -4.72 2.18
N THR A 357 -9.54 -3.51 2.06
CA THR A 357 -10.79 -3.22 1.35
C THR A 357 -10.52 -2.38 0.10
N ARG A 358 -11.24 -2.73 -0.99
CA ARG A 358 -11.12 -2.03 -2.26
C ARG A 358 -11.97 -0.78 -2.26
N GLU A 359 -11.37 0.30 -1.77
CA GLU A 359 -11.99 1.61 -1.63
C GLU A 359 -11.33 2.67 -2.51
N TYR A 360 -12.07 3.71 -2.83
CA TYR A 360 -11.45 4.98 -3.21
C TYR A 360 -10.57 5.49 -2.08
N VAL A 361 -9.52 6.22 -2.42
CA VAL A 361 -8.65 6.87 -1.44
C VAL A 361 -8.72 8.40 -1.59
N PRO A 362 -8.49 9.17 -0.51
CA PRO A 362 -8.51 10.63 -0.60
C PRO A 362 -7.31 11.15 -1.38
N VAL A 363 -7.50 12.26 -2.09
CA VAL A 363 -6.44 13.05 -2.73
C VAL A 363 -6.58 14.48 -2.24
N LEU A 364 -5.76 14.85 -1.25
CA LEU A 364 -5.81 16.16 -0.61
C LEU A 364 -4.48 16.88 -0.90
N ILE A 365 -4.53 17.93 -1.72
CA ILE A 365 -3.34 18.64 -2.20
C ILE A 365 -3.33 20.06 -1.67
N HIS A 366 -2.42 20.38 -0.74
CA HIS A 366 -2.13 21.76 -0.36
C HIS A 366 -1.18 22.41 -1.37
N ARG A 367 -1.52 23.64 -1.78
CA ARG A 367 -0.83 24.40 -2.83
C ARG A 367 -0.56 25.83 -2.37
N PRO A 368 0.47 26.08 -1.55
CA PRO A 368 0.83 27.43 -1.19
C PRO A 368 0.99 28.30 -2.44
N GLY A 369 0.48 29.51 -2.40
CA GLY A 369 0.49 30.42 -3.56
C GLY A 369 -0.67 30.29 -4.54
N ALA A 370 -1.45 29.20 -4.50
CA ALA A 370 -2.74 29.13 -5.21
C ALA A 370 -3.85 29.92 -4.47
N ARG A 371 -5.02 30.07 -5.08
CA ARG A 371 -6.16 30.72 -4.44
C ARG A 371 -7.35 29.78 -4.37
N GLY A 372 -7.98 29.75 -3.21
CA GLY A 372 -9.26 29.06 -3.00
C GLY A 372 -9.18 27.54 -3.00
N VAL A 373 -10.33 26.93 -3.10
CA VAL A 373 -10.55 25.50 -3.06
C VAL A 373 -10.94 25.01 -4.45
N GLU A 374 -10.34 23.91 -4.87
CA GLU A 374 -10.69 23.22 -6.12
C GLU A 374 -11.18 21.81 -5.79
N LEU A 375 -12.33 21.44 -6.33
CA LEU A 375 -12.77 20.04 -6.29
C LEU A 375 -12.27 19.34 -7.56
N LEU A 376 -11.48 18.28 -7.34
CA LEU A 376 -10.98 17.46 -8.43
C LEU A 376 -12.05 16.44 -8.85
N PRO A 377 -12.14 16.08 -10.14
CA PRO A 377 -12.86 14.89 -10.54
C PRO A 377 -12.21 13.64 -9.92
N ASP A 378 -12.96 12.54 -9.83
CA ASP A 378 -12.41 11.27 -9.41
C ASP A 378 -11.23 10.87 -10.33
N ALA A 379 -10.07 10.65 -9.77
CA ALA A 379 -8.92 10.14 -10.48
C ALA A 379 -9.14 8.66 -10.85
N HIS A 380 -8.67 8.26 -12.02
CA HIS A 380 -8.85 6.88 -12.49
C HIS A 380 -7.86 5.90 -11.87
N SER A 381 -6.76 6.42 -11.35
CA SER A 381 -5.67 5.61 -10.80
C SER A 381 -4.87 6.40 -9.76
N LEU A 382 -4.26 5.70 -8.83
CA LEU A 382 -3.22 6.26 -7.95
C LEU A 382 -2.03 6.82 -8.75
N ALA A 383 -1.77 6.33 -9.97
CA ALA A 383 -0.72 6.83 -10.84
C ALA A 383 -0.91 8.33 -11.20
N ASP A 384 -2.15 8.82 -11.17
CA ASP A 384 -2.45 10.23 -11.41
C ASP A 384 -1.89 11.14 -10.30
N ILE A 385 -1.72 10.60 -9.09
CA ILE A 385 -1.07 11.28 -7.96
C ILE A 385 0.42 11.45 -8.25
N GLY A 386 1.09 10.37 -8.69
CA GLY A 386 2.51 10.42 -9.09
C GLY A 386 2.76 11.37 -10.25
N ALA A 387 1.90 11.35 -11.26
CA ALA A 387 1.98 12.28 -12.40
C ALA A 387 1.78 13.74 -11.96
N THR A 388 0.87 13.98 -11.00
CA THR A 388 0.64 15.31 -10.41
C THR A 388 1.85 15.78 -9.60
N ALA A 389 2.48 14.87 -8.85
CA ALA A 389 3.70 15.16 -8.09
C ALA A 389 4.88 15.44 -9.03
N ALA A 390 5.04 14.67 -10.12
CA ALA A 390 6.05 14.93 -11.14
C ALA A 390 5.92 16.34 -11.72
N LEU A 391 4.70 16.74 -12.11
CA LEU A 391 4.44 18.07 -12.63
C LEU A 391 4.77 19.17 -11.60
N SER A 392 4.50 18.95 -10.31
CA SER A 392 4.82 19.92 -9.26
C SER A 392 6.33 20.12 -9.06
N LEU A 393 7.12 19.10 -9.40
CA LEU A 393 8.59 19.15 -9.40
C LEU A 393 9.17 19.62 -10.75
N SER A 394 8.31 20.08 -11.68
CA SER A 394 8.72 20.45 -13.04
C SER A 394 9.35 19.30 -13.85
N LEU A 395 8.96 18.07 -13.51
CA LEU A 395 9.32 16.86 -14.26
C LEU A 395 8.26 16.61 -15.35
N ASP A 396 8.67 15.94 -16.43
CA ASP A 396 7.75 15.50 -17.47
C ASP A 396 6.99 14.24 -17.01
N PRO A 397 5.67 14.32 -16.82
CA PRO A 397 4.89 13.14 -16.41
C PRO A 397 4.87 12.01 -17.45
N GLU A 398 5.15 12.28 -18.74
CA GLU A 398 5.25 11.25 -19.79
C GLU A 398 6.45 10.30 -19.57
N GLY A 399 7.40 10.69 -18.73
CA GLY A 399 8.48 9.83 -18.27
C GLY A 399 8.01 8.68 -17.37
N LEU A 400 6.85 8.78 -16.72
CA LEU A 400 6.24 7.71 -15.94
C LEU A 400 5.71 6.60 -16.85
N ALA A 401 5.55 5.38 -16.30
CA ALA A 401 4.94 4.28 -17.06
C ALA A 401 3.42 4.43 -17.15
N ALA A 402 2.79 5.04 -16.14
CA ALA A 402 1.35 5.31 -16.08
C ALA A 402 1.05 6.62 -15.34
N GLY A 403 -0.17 7.12 -15.50
CA GLY A 403 -0.72 8.27 -14.78
C GLY A 403 -0.91 9.51 -15.66
N THR A 404 -1.95 10.27 -15.33
CA THR A 404 -2.27 11.57 -15.94
C THR A 404 -2.37 12.61 -14.85
N PRO A 405 -1.64 13.74 -14.95
CA PRO A 405 -1.70 14.75 -13.91
C PRO A 405 -3.12 15.25 -13.66
N LEU A 406 -3.51 15.31 -12.41
CA LEU A 406 -4.75 15.92 -12.00
C LEU A 406 -4.70 17.42 -12.32
N ARG A 407 -5.63 17.89 -13.10
CA ARG A 407 -5.68 19.31 -13.49
C ARG A 407 -6.14 20.13 -12.31
N THR A 408 -5.17 20.70 -11.63
CA THR A 408 -5.39 21.62 -10.52
C THR A 408 -5.49 23.05 -11.10
N GLY A 409 -6.70 23.43 -11.51
CA GLY A 409 -7.06 24.79 -11.94
C GLY A 409 -6.82 25.09 -13.41
N ARG A 410 -7.91 25.40 -14.12
CA ARG A 410 -7.79 26.34 -15.23
C ARG A 410 -7.51 27.70 -14.60
N HIS A 411 -6.35 28.30 -14.82
CA HIS A 411 -6.26 29.73 -14.83
C HIS A 411 -7.20 30.18 -15.99
N ALA A 412 -8.36 30.72 -15.63
CA ALA A 412 -9.08 31.53 -16.59
C ALA A 412 -8.11 32.63 -16.99
N ALA A 413 -7.82 32.70 -18.28
CA ALA A 413 -7.06 33.78 -18.91
C ALA A 413 -7.74 35.12 -18.70
#